data_cc56e1bf2e5689c5bb644883edf67041
#
_entry.id   cc56e1bf2e5689c5bb644883edf67041
#
_cell.length_a   1.000
_cell.length_b   1.000
_cell.length_c   1.000
_cell.angle_alpha   90.00
_cell.angle_beta   90.00
_cell.angle_gamma   90.00
#
_symmetry.space_group_name_H-M   'P 1'
#
loop_
_entity.id
_entity.type
_entity.pdbx_description
1 polymer ?
#
loop_
_entity_poly.entity_id
_entity_poly.type
_entity_poly.pdbx_seq_one_letter_code
_entity_poly.pdbx_strand_id
1 'polypeptide(L)'
;MKSIIRNLIMLSFVVLILLSPIASSETPTATPIKHVIIIIEENHSFDNLFGTYPFGCPPIVNNITLSVMWPEGLYTNYSQLQQSKNGVLSYITVPNVPWFPLAGVSHPYYANSWDTIDPYEGWSSYHGDYWFGKPIGFVYYSGPQSMAYFSYQQVGILWDYAEEYVLADNYYAPVLGLTEPNRVAYLTGAPPNFFTDSASNVIPINQTIFYQLSSYGISWDYFVYDYQGGIPWPLNAFIGIQQYQSHIHGLATFFNDLKDGELPAVSWVMLIGCNADKYDMHPPYNVTEGPVELSNIINQVMESPYWNSTVIFITFDEGGGYYDQITPPSINTMGLGQRIPLLIISPYAKEAWVDDYTLSGYTLLGFIDYNWHLPWLTKWVENSDVEGILQAFNFSSKPRPPIILTPNNWTYPIPLQYPVHYGYIAKVSQGQSYAQVYPAPAVSFLFPMTFTGFALIVASFLIRSKRKLLLNLSLVLMLLVTGIALYYSSSFVMYSFVVHYYTYSGLIGFLAAGALRLRSGNKVGSSGYK
;
A
#
# COMPACT_ATOMS: atom_id res chain seq x y z
N MET A 1 27.12 -12.37 -70.20
CA MET A 1 25.94 -11.56 -69.84
C MET A 1 24.93 -12.32 -68.96
N LYS A 2 24.42 -13.51 -69.36
CA LYS A 2 23.44 -14.27 -68.54
C LYS A 2 23.98 -14.71 -67.17
N SER A 3 25.27 -15.03 -67.01
CA SER A 3 25.85 -15.40 -65.72
C SER A 3 26.00 -14.23 -64.73
N ILE A 4 26.36 -13.04 -65.27
CA ILE A 4 26.48 -11.82 -64.43
C ILE A 4 25.11 -11.34 -63.92
N ILE A 5 24.08 -11.41 -64.74
CA ILE A 5 22.71 -11.07 -64.35
C ILE A 5 22.18 -12.02 -63.27
N ARG A 6 22.47 -13.33 -63.38
CA ARG A 6 22.08 -14.32 -62.38
C ARG A 6 22.79 -14.10 -61.02
N ASN A 7 24.06 -13.73 -61.06
CA ASN A 7 24.82 -13.44 -59.84
C ASN A 7 24.39 -12.11 -59.19
N LEU A 8 24.03 -11.08 -59.98
CA LEU A 8 23.47 -9.84 -59.49
C LEU A 8 22.07 -10.04 -58.86
N ILE A 9 21.22 -10.88 -59.46
CA ILE A 9 19.92 -11.24 -58.90
C ILE A 9 20.07 -12.03 -57.58
N MET A 10 21.01 -12.99 -57.52
CA MET A 10 21.31 -13.69 -56.27
C MET A 10 21.86 -12.75 -55.20
N LEU A 11 22.74 -11.82 -55.54
CA LEU A 11 23.29 -10.85 -54.61
C LEU A 11 22.19 -9.89 -54.07
N SER A 12 21.29 -9.45 -54.95
CA SER A 12 20.15 -8.61 -54.54
C SER A 12 19.17 -9.36 -53.63
N PHE A 13 18.93 -10.66 -53.83
CA PHE A 13 18.12 -11.49 -52.95
C PHE A 13 18.78 -11.69 -51.58
N VAL A 14 20.10 -11.92 -51.55
CA VAL A 14 20.86 -12.05 -50.28
C VAL A 14 20.87 -10.71 -49.53
N VAL A 15 20.99 -9.58 -50.21
CA VAL A 15 20.92 -8.25 -49.58
C VAL A 15 19.50 -7.94 -49.09
N LEU A 16 18.46 -8.36 -49.80
CA LEU A 16 17.08 -8.21 -49.35
C LEU A 16 16.77 -9.07 -48.09
N ILE A 17 17.33 -10.27 -48.02
CA ILE A 17 17.19 -11.14 -46.82
C ILE A 17 17.98 -10.58 -45.63
N LEU A 18 19.13 -9.95 -45.87
CA LEU A 18 19.95 -9.31 -44.84
C LEU A 18 19.39 -7.95 -44.38
N LEU A 19 18.53 -7.31 -45.19
CA LEU A 19 17.83 -6.06 -44.87
C LEU A 19 16.38 -6.28 -44.41
N SER A 20 15.91 -7.53 -44.35
CA SER A 20 14.65 -7.82 -43.67
C SER A 20 14.82 -7.40 -42.20
N PRO A 21 13.99 -6.49 -41.65
CA PRO A 21 14.05 -6.24 -40.24
C PRO A 21 13.86 -7.59 -39.54
N ILE A 22 14.81 -7.96 -38.70
CA ILE A 22 14.64 -9.08 -37.77
C ILE A 22 13.45 -8.62 -36.95
N ALA A 23 12.26 -9.14 -37.25
CA ALA A 23 11.12 -8.94 -36.39
C ALA A 23 11.56 -9.41 -35.01
N SER A 24 11.78 -8.50 -34.13
CA SER A 24 11.98 -8.80 -32.72
C SER A 24 10.79 -9.69 -32.34
N SER A 25 11.04 -10.97 -32.09
CA SER A 25 9.99 -11.85 -31.60
C SER A 25 9.63 -11.30 -30.22
N GLU A 26 8.47 -10.68 -30.12
CA GLU A 26 7.93 -10.26 -28.82
C GLU A 26 8.01 -11.45 -27.87
N THR A 27 8.49 -11.23 -26.67
CA THR A 27 8.51 -12.26 -25.63
C THR A 27 7.06 -12.68 -25.35
N PRO A 28 6.72 -13.98 -25.46
CA PRO A 28 5.34 -14.41 -25.27
C PRO A 28 4.87 -14.13 -23.85
N THR A 29 3.61 -13.68 -23.72
CA THR A 29 2.98 -13.36 -22.46
C THR A 29 1.93 -14.40 -22.08
N ALA A 30 1.68 -14.61 -20.78
CA ALA A 30 0.67 -15.52 -20.26
C ALA A 30 -0.77 -15.00 -20.49
N THR A 31 -0.91 -13.67 -20.66
CA THR A 31 -2.19 -12.99 -20.89
C THR A 31 -2.12 -12.16 -22.17
N PRO A 32 -3.22 -11.59 -22.66
CA PRO A 32 -3.18 -10.65 -23.79
C PRO A 32 -2.45 -9.33 -23.49
N ILE A 33 -2.05 -9.10 -22.24
CA ILE A 33 -1.35 -7.87 -21.83
C ILE A 33 0.11 -7.93 -22.30
N LYS A 34 0.51 -6.91 -23.05
CA LYS A 34 1.87 -6.70 -23.53
C LYS A 34 2.53 -5.47 -22.93
N HIS A 35 1.72 -4.57 -22.36
CA HIS A 35 2.17 -3.34 -21.76
C HIS A 35 1.55 -3.19 -20.38
N VAL A 36 2.41 -3.07 -19.37
CA VAL A 36 2.04 -2.80 -17.98
C VAL A 36 2.52 -1.40 -17.63
N ILE A 37 1.60 -0.52 -17.26
CA ILE A 37 1.89 0.83 -16.81
C ILE A 37 1.56 0.89 -15.32
N ILE A 38 2.53 1.30 -14.49
CA ILE A 38 2.37 1.45 -13.05
C ILE A 38 2.53 2.93 -12.71
N ILE A 39 1.49 3.50 -12.09
CA ILE A 39 1.47 4.87 -11.60
C ILE A 39 1.32 4.81 -10.08
N ILE A 40 2.23 5.45 -9.36
CA ILE A 40 2.22 5.47 -7.91
C ILE A 40 2.15 6.92 -7.46
N GLU A 41 1.01 7.30 -6.90
CA GLU A 41 0.74 8.60 -6.28
C GLU A 41 1.22 8.62 -4.82
N GLU A 42 1.02 9.72 -4.10
CA GLU A 42 1.52 9.90 -2.74
C GLU A 42 0.43 10.12 -1.70
N ASN A 43 0.60 9.41 -0.59
CA ASN A 43 0.13 9.76 0.75
C ASN A 43 -1.40 9.77 0.95
N HIS A 44 -2.13 8.80 0.39
CA HIS A 44 -3.56 8.70 0.65
C HIS A 44 -4.02 7.28 1.00
N SER A 45 -4.65 7.13 2.16
CA SER A 45 -5.30 5.87 2.53
C SER A 45 -6.54 5.59 1.69
N PHE A 46 -7.00 4.34 1.70
CA PHE A 46 -8.24 3.97 1.02
C PHE A 46 -9.43 4.78 1.57
N ASP A 47 -9.60 4.86 2.89
CA ASP A 47 -10.74 5.57 3.48
C ASP A 47 -10.68 7.08 3.25
N ASN A 48 -9.50 7.65 3.06
CA ASN A 48 -9.36 9.07 2.76
C ASN A 48 -9.97 9.43 1.39
N LEU A 49 -9.80 8.58 0.36
CA LEU A 49 -10.27 8.83 -1.01
C LEU A 49 -11.56 8.08 -1.37
N PHE A 50 -11.72 6.86 -0.86
CA PHE A 50 -12.83 5.95 -1.19
C PHE A 50 -13.68 5.58 0.02
N GLY A 51 -13.41 6.09 1.20
CA GLY A 51 -14.15 5.78 2.42
C GLY A 51 -15.64 6.08 2.35
N THR A 52 -16.06 6.96 1.47
CA THR A 52 -17.46 7.27 1.19
C THR A 52 -17.89 6.86 -0.22
N TYR A 53 -17.08 6.13 -0.95
CA TYR A 53 -17.44 5.55 -2.23
C TYR A 53 -18.55 4.51 -2.03
N PRO A 54 -19.74 4.70 -2.65
CA PRO A 54 -20.93 3.96 -2.24
C PRO A 54 -20.95 2.49 -2.67
N PHE A 55 -19.99 2.07 -3.49
CA PHE A 55 -19.94 0.74 -4.07
C PHE A 55 -18.72 -0.06 -3.61
N GLY A 56 -17.86 0.54 -2.78
CA GLY A 56 -16.76 -0.17 -2.16
C GLY A 56 -17.24 -1.24 -1.20
N CYS A 57 -16.47 -2.30 -1.07
CA CYS A 57 -16.71 -3.38 -0.14
C CYS A 57 -15.75 -3.27 1.05
N PRO A 58 -16.20 -3.40 2.29
CA PRO A 58 -15.28 -3.70 3.35
C PRO A 58 -14.71 -5.11 3.13
N PRO A 59 -13.39 -5.30 3.29
CA PRO A 59 -12.79 -6.60 3.08
C PRO A 59 -13.31 -7.64 4.07
N ILE A 60 -13.35 -8.89 3.64
CA ILE A 60 -13.65 -10.00 4.52
C ILE A 60 -12.35 -10.41 5.21
N VAL A 61 -12.26 -10.20 6.52
CA VAL A 61 -11.12 -10.62 7.33
C VAL A 61 -11.54 -11.78 8.21
N ASN A 62 -10.89 -12.93 8.08
CA ASN A 62 -11.21 -14.14 8.86
C ASN A 62 -12.69 -14.56 8.80
N ASN A 63 -13.32 -14.48 7.65
CA ASN A 63 -14.75 -14.74 7.42
C ASN A 63 -15.70 -13.77 8.16
N ILE A 64 -15.21 -12.62 8.58
CA ILE A 64 -16.03 -11.56 9.18
C ILE A 64 -16.09 -10.40 8.20
N THR A 65 -17.27 -10.04 7.76
CA THR A 65 -17.50 -8.82 6.99
C THR A 65 -17.44 -7.62 7.93
N LEU A 66 -16.51 -6.72 7.66
CA LEU A 66 -16.39 -5.47 8.41
C LEU A 66 -17.35 -4.45 7.78
N SER A 67 -18.55 -4.36 8.27
CA SER A 67 -19.51 -3.34 7.81
C SER A 67 -19.41 -2.11 8.70
N VAL A 68 -18.79 -1.06 8.27
CA VAL A 68 -18.59 0.11 9.11
C VAL A 68 -18.96 1.42 8.47
N MET A 69 -18.65 1.63 7.20
CA MET A 69 -18.90 2.93 6.56
C MET A 69 -19.86 2.85 5.38
N TRP A 70 -20.15 1.68 4.90
CA TRP A 70 -20.79 1.49 3.62
C TRP A 70 -22.29 1.34 3.75
N PRO A 71 -23.06 1.81 2.77
CA PRO A 71 -24.45 1.43 2.66
C PRO A 71 -24.54 -0.09 2.53
N GLU A 72 -25.61 -0.67 3.04
CA GLU A 72 -25.84 -2.11 2.95
C GLU A 72 -25.70 -2.61 1.50
N GLY A 73 -24.85 -3.58 1.31
CA GLY A 73 -24.67 -4.26 0.04
C GLY A 73 -23.29 -4.10 -0.54
N LEU A 74 -22.61 -5.22 -0.66
CA LEU A 74 -21.34 -5.33 -1.36
C LEU A 74 -21.62 -5.41 -2.85
N TYR A 75 -21.20 -4.41 -3.60
CA TYR A 75 -21.36 -4.40 -5.05
C TYR A 75 -20.06 -4.89 -5.68
N THR A 76 -20.02 -6.15 -6.05
CA THR A 76 -18.82 -6.82 -6.58
C THR A 76 -18.90 -7.06 -8.09
N ASN A 77 -19.96 -6.57 -8.76
CA ASN A 77 -20.11 -6.71 -10.19
C ASN A 77 -21.03 -5.62 -10.78
N TYR A 78 -20.94 -5.45 -12.09
CA TYR A 78 -21.69 -4.44 -12.82
C TYR A 78 -23.21 -4.52 -12.62
N SER A 79 -23.79 -5.72 -12.52
CA SER A 79 -25.23 -5.89 -12.31
C SER A 79 -25.68 -5.34 -10.97
N GLN A 80 -24.90 -5.56 -9.91
CA GLN A 80 -25.17 -5.01 -8.58
C GLN A 80 -25.04 -3.49 -8.56
N LEU A 81 -24.00 -2.95 -9.21
CA LEU A 81 -23.81 -1.51 -9.38
C LEU A 81 -25.00 -0.87 -10.11
N GLN A 82 -25.48 -1.46 -11.21
CA GLN A 82 -26.63 -0.94 -11.95
C GLN A 82 -27.93 -0.98 -11.13
N GLN A 83 -28.12 -2.02 -10.32
CA GLN A 83 -29.26 -2.08 -9.40
C GLN A 83 -29.20 -0.98 -8.34
N SER A 84 -28.02 -0.71 -7.79
CA SER A 84 -27.86 0.33 -6.79
C SER A 84 -28.01 1.75 -7.38
N LYS A 85 -27.57 2.00 -8.60
CA LYS A 85 -27.75 3.28 -9.30
C LYS A 85 -29.23 3.69 -9.42
N ASN A 86 -30.14 2.74 -9.42
CA ASN A 86 -31.57 2.96 -9.45
C ASN A 86 -32.21 2.97 -8.04
N GLY A 87 -31.44 2.69 -7.01
CA GLY A 87 -31.88 2.67 -5.61
C GLY A 87 -31.59 3.96 -4.88
N VAL A 88 -32.34 4.23 -3.83
CA VAL A 88 -32.07 5.35 -2.91
C VAL A 88 -31.00 4.87 -1.91
N LEU A 89 -29.76 5.29 -2.08
CA LEU A 89 -28.73 5.13 -1.05
C LEU A 89 -29.07 6.08 0.11
N SER A 90 -29.54 5.53 1.22
CA SER A 90 -30.13 6.37 2.24
C SER A 90 -29.12 7.07 3.17
N TYR A 91 -27.98 6.48 3.50
CA TYR A 91 -27.01 7.10 4.42
C TYR A 91 -25.65 6.43 4.38
N ILE A 92 -24.58 7.23 4.40
CA ILE A 92 -23.23 6.77 4.73
C ILE A 92 -22.99 7.08 6.21
N THR A 93 -22.57 6.07 6.94
CA THR A 93 -22.30 6.19 8.35
C THR A 93 -20.80 6.20 8.60
N VAL A 94 -20.34 7.24 9.29
CA VAL A 94 -18.94 7.40 9.68
C VAL A 94 -18.76 6.88 11.11
N PRO A 95 -17.80 5.98 11.39
CA PRO A 95 -17.65 5.38 12.70
C PRO A 95 -17.14 6.37 13.74
N ASN A 96 -17.55 6.17 14.99
CA ASN A 96 -16.88 6.77 16.13
C ASN A 96 -15.59 5.99 16.39
N VAL A 97 -14.47 6.66 16.31
CA VAL A 97 -13.15 6.10 16.58
C VAL A 97 -12.67 6.58 17.96
N PRO A 98 -12.55 5.69 18.96
CA PRO A 98 -11.90 6.07 20.20
C PRO A 98 -10.42 6.32 19.92
N TRP A 99 -9.89 7.43 20.40
CA TRP A 99 -8.49 7.74 20.21
C TRP A 99 -7.66 7.58 21.48
N PHE A 100 -6.44 7.12 21.28
CA PHE A 100 -5.48 6.98 22.36
C PHE A 100 -5.01 8.38 22.84
N PRO A 101 -4.82 8.59 24.13
CA PRO A 101 -4.95 7.65 25.25
C PRO A 101 -6.35 7.50 25.86
N LEU A 102 -7.38 7.36 25.10
CA LEU A 102 -8.79 7.27 25.51
C LEU A 102 -9.34 8.59 26.08
N ALA A 103 -8.79 9.72 25.65
CA ALA A 103 -9.22 11.05 26.10
C ALA A 103 -10.55 11.49 25.46
N GLY A 104 -11.06 10.72 24.49
CA GLY A 104 -12.31 11.04 23.80
C GLY A 104 -12.58 10.09 22.63
N VAL A 105 -13.52 10.48 21.80
CA VAL A 105 -13.84 9.86 20.52
C VAL A 105 -13.65 10.89 19.41
N SER A 106 -13.16 10.45 18.27
CA SER A 106 -13.12 11.21 17.03
C SER A 106 -13.91 10.46 15.97
N HIS A 107 -14.14 11.09 14.86
CA HIS A 107 -14.71 10.45 13.68
C HIS A 107 -14.09 11.10 12.44
N PRO A 108 -13.99 10.37 11.33
CA PRO A 108 -13.62 10.97 10.06
C PRO A 108 -14.55 12.15 9.72
N TYR A 109 -14.00 13.19 9.15
CA TYR A 109 -14.76 14.38 8.76
C TYR A 109 -14.51 14.73 7.29
N TYR A 110 -15.54 15.21 6.63
CA TYR A 110 -15.44 15.67 5.26
C TYR A 110 -14.52 16.89 5.15
N ALA A 111 -13.47 16.77 4.33
CA ALA A 111 -12.64 17.90 3.98
C ALA A 111 -13.40 18.80 2.99
N ASN A 112 -13.85 19.97 3.46
CA ASN A 112 -14.55 20.95 2.60
C ASN A 112 -13.59 21.84 1.80
N SER A 113 -12.32 21.48 1.78
CA SER A 113 -11.24 22.09 1.02
C SER A 113 -10.74 21.11 -0.04
N TRP A 114 -9.99 21.61 -1.01
CA TRP A 114 -9.29 20.82 -2.00
C TRP A 114 -7.92 20.35 -1.51
N ASP A 115 -7.50 20.85 -0.38
CA ASP A 115 -6.25 20.56 0.31
C ASP A 115 -6.51 20.28 1.79
N THR A 116 -5.60 19.57 2.41
CA THR A 116 -5.60 19.33 3.86
C THR A 116 -4.23 19.66 4.43
N ILE A 117 -4.18 19.84 5.75
CA ILE A 117 -2.90 19.86 6.44
C ILE A 117 -2.33 18.45 6.39
N ASP A 118 -1.07 18.34 6.03
CA ASP A 118 -0.34 17.10 6.00
C ASP A 118 -0.34 16.42 7.38
N PRO A 119 -0.75 15.15 7.51
CA PRO A 119 -0.65 14.42 8.75
C PRO A 119 0.81 14.22 9.18
N TYR A 120 1.04 13.92 10.45
CA TYR A 120 2.38 13.54 10.89
C TYR A 120 2.73 12.16 10.37
N GLU A 121 3.80 12.09 9.63
CA GLU A 121 4.30 10.88 8.99
C GLU A 121 5.49 10.28 9.75
N GLY A 122 5.80 9.06 9.43
CA GLY A 122 6.99 8.39 9.93
C GLY A 122 6.69 7.04 10.56
N TRP A 123 7.76 6.26 10.71
CA TRP A 123 7.69 4.92 11.30
C TRP A 123 6.91 4.88 12.62
N SER A 124 7.21 5.82 13.53
CA SER A 124 6.57 5.85 14.85
C SER A 124 5.10 6.26 14.79
N SER A 125 4.75 7.19 13.90
CA SER A 125 3.37 7.64 13.70
C SER A 125 2.55 6.49 13.15
N TYR A 126 2.92 5.90 12.05
CA TYR A 126 2.16 4.84 11.38
C TYR A 126 1.99 3.59 12.24
N HIS A 127 3.02 3.19 13.02
CA HIS A 127 2.89 2.08 13.97
C HIS A 127 2.04 2.46 15.20
N GLY A 128 2.06 3.74 15.57
CA GLY A 128 1.21 4.28 16.64
C GLY A 128 -0.25 4.40 16.25
N ASP A 129 -0.56 4.68 14.98
CA ASP A 129 -1.92 4.81 14.45
C ASP A 129 -2.75 3.55 14.69
N TYR A 130 -2.12 2.40 14.61
CA TYR A 130 -2.74 1.11 14.88
C TYR A 130 -2.45 0.61 16.31
N TRP A 131 -2.73 1.46 17.30
CA TRP A 131 -2.47 1.17 18.70
C TRP A 131 -3.19 -0.09 19.19
N PHE A 132 -2.43 -1.03 19.72
CA PHE A 132 -2.92 -2.37 20.07
C PHE A 132 -3.62 -3.11 18.92
N GLY A 133 -3.21 -2.87 17.67
CA GLY A 133 -3.79 -3.47 16.48
C GLY A 133 -5.19 -2.98 16.16
N LYS A 134 -5.49 -1.77 16.54
CA LYS A 134 -6.73 -1.09 16.24
C LYS A 134 -6.42 0.29 15.68
N PRO A 135 -7.20 0.78 14.72
CA PRO A 135 -6.99 2.09 14.12
C PRO A 135 -7.47 3.21 15.06
N ILE A 136 -6.91 3.27 16.26
CA ILE A 136 -7.33 4.22 17.32
C ILE A 136 -6.24 5.24 17.68
N GLY A 137 -5.09 5.18 17.03
CA GLY A 137 -3.96 6.05 17.32
C GLY A 137 -3.87 7.30 16.45
N PHE A 138 -4.56 7.35 15.32
CA PHE A 138 -4.40 8.37 14.28
C PHE A 138 -4.45 9.81 14.80
N VAL A 139 -5.45 10.16 15.62
CA VAL A 139 -5.56 11.51 16.16
C VAL A 139 -4.36 11.89 17.03
N TYR A 140 -3.77 10.93 17.72
CA TYR A 140 -2.66 11.17 18.62
C TYR A 140 -1.31 11.16 17.90
N TYR A 141 -1.08 10.20 17.00
CA TYR A 141 0.21 10.00 16.35
C TYR A 141 0.35 10.73 15.02
N SER A 142 -0.69 10.74 14.19
CA SER A 142 -0.71 11.42 12.90
C SER A 142 -1.45 12.76 12.93
N GLY A 143 -2.10 13.10 14.05
CA GLY A 143 -2.78 14.37 14.28
C GLY A 143 -4.25 14.38 13.86
N PRO A 144 -5.04 15.40 14.29
CA PRO A 144 -6.46 15.49 14.00
C PRO A 144 -6.79 15.53 12.50
N GLN A 145 -5.89 16.07 11.68
CA GLN A 145 -6.03 16.15 10.22
C GLN A 145 -6.04 14.78 9.56
N SER A 146 -5.48 13.76 10.21
CA SER A 146 -5.52 12.37 9.74
C SER A 146 -6.95 11.85 9.52
N MET A 147 -7.94 12.43 10.22
CA MET A 147 -9.33 12.01 10.14
C MET A 147 -10.09 12.63 8.97
N ALA A 148 -9.45 13.43 8.11
CA ALA A 148 -10.07 14.01 6.93
C ALA A 148 -10.34 12.95 5.87
N TYR A 149 -11.48 13.07 5.16
CA TYR A 149 -11.76 12.32 3.93
C TYR A 149 -12.27 13.23 2.83
N PHE A 150 -12.01 12.84 1.60
CA PHE A 150 -12.53 13.47 0.39
C PHE A 150 -13.76 12.72 -0.12
N SER A 151 -14.49 13.35 -1.01
CA SER A 151 -15.67 12.76 -1.64
C SER A 151 -15.60 12.90 -3.17
N TYR A 152 -16.65 12.46 -3.83
CA TYR A 152 -16.79 12.63 -5.28
C TYR A 152 -16.50 14.04 -5.78
N GLN A 153 -16.81 15.08 -4.99
CA GLN A 153 -16.60 16.46 -5.40
C GLN A 153 -15.12 16.80 -5.63
N GLN A 154 -14.21 16.12 -4.91
CA GLN A 154 -12.78 16.36 -5.04
C GLN A 154 -12.09 15.31 -5.92
N VAL A 155 -12.46 14.04 -5.77
CA VAL A 155 -11.76 12.91 -6.41
C VAL A 155 -12.67 12.10 -7.34
N GLY A 156 -13.74 12.71 -7.82
CA GLY A 156 -14.79 12.04 -8.59
C GLY A 156 -14.30 11.26 -9.80
N ILE A 157 -13.26 11.73 -10.49
CA ILE A 157 -12.74 11.02 -11.66
C ILE A 157 -12.11 9.68 -11.28
N LEU A 158 -11.53 9.54 -10.07
CA LEU A 158 -11.05 8.25 -9.57
C LEU A 158 -12.23 7.30 -9.34
N TRP A 159 -13.35 7.83 -8.82
CA TRP A 159 -14.57 7.06 -8.63
C TRP A 159 -15.22 6.66 -9.95
N ASP A 160 -15.19 7.54 -10.96
CA ASP A 160 -15.69 7.22 -12.30
C ASP A 160 -14.86 6.08 -12.94
N TYR A 161 -13.53 6.09 -12.76
CA TYR A 161 -12.69 4.95 -13.17
C TYR A 161 -13.02 3.67 -12.41
N ALA A 162 -13.29 3.77 -11.11
CA ALA A 162 -13.72 2.62 -10.32
C ALA A 162 -15.08 2.05 -10.78
N GLU A 163 -15.98 2.92 -11.24
CA GLU A 163 -17.28 2.50 -11.82
C GLU A 163 -17.15 1.81 -13.17
N GLU A 164 -16.18 2.22 -13.97
CA GLU A 164 -15.98 1.68 -15.31
C GLU A 164 -15.03 0.48 -15.33
N TYR A 165 -14.16 0.35 -14.35
CA TYR A 165 -13.12 -0.68 -14.30
C TYR A 165 -13.11 -1.40 -12.95
N VAL A 166 -11.93 -1.65 -12.39
CA VAL A 166 -11.78 -2.38 -11.13
C VAL A 166 -11.19 -1.50 -10.06
N LEU A 167 -11.81 -1.51 -8.90
CA LEU A 167 -11.28 -0.99 -7.65
C LEU A 167 -10.92 -2.17 -6.74
N ALA A 168 -9.64 -2.33 -6.39
CA ALA A 168 -9.26 -3.24 -5.32
C ALA A 168 -9.35 -2.49 -3.98
N ASP A 169 -10.26 -2.93 -3.13
CA ASP A 169 -10.56 -2.30 -1.84
C ASP A 169 -9.88 -3.00 -0.66
N ASN A 170 -9.09 -4.03 -0.95
CA ASN A 170 -8.29 -4.77 0.00
C ASN A 170 -6.81 -4.83 -0.44
N TYR A 171 -6.32 -3.70 -0.94
CA TYR A 171 -4.95 -3.52 -1.39
C TYR A 171 -4.14 -2.71 -0.37
N TYR A 172 -2.90 -3.13 -0.15
CA TYR A 172 -2.04 -2.61 0.90
C TYR A 172 -0.69 -2.13 0.37
N ALA A 173 -0.19 -1.04 0.94
CA ALA A 173 1.18 -0.61 0.73
C ALA A 173 2.17 -1.74 1.09
N PRO A 174 3.33 -1.82 0.45
CA PRO A 174 4.30 -2.90 0.71
C PRO A 174 4.79 -2.96 2.15
N VAL A 175 4.95 -1.81 2.79
CA VAL A 175 5.46 -1.71 4.17
C VAL A 175 4.69 -0.64 4.97
N LEU A 176 4.56 -0.85 6.27
CA LEU A 176 4.02 0.17 7.18
C LEU A 176 5.12 1.20 7.50
N GLY A 177 5.36 2.09 6.58
CA GLY A 177 6.45 3.05 6.62
C GLY A 177 6.26 4.18 5.63
N LEU A 178 7.26 5.05 5.55
CA LEU A 178 7.31 6.23 4.70
C LEU A 178 7.38 5.92 3.20
N THR A 179 7.33 6.95 2.40
CA THR A 179 7.38 6.97 0.94
C THR A 179 8.55 6.16 0.37
N GLU A 180 9.79 6.45 0.74
CA GLU A 180 10.96 5.79 0.13
C GLU A 180 11.03 4.29 0.43
N PRO A 181 10.82 3.80 1.66
CA PRO A 181 10.69 2.38 1.93
C PRO A 181 9.65 1.67 1.07
N ASN A 182 8.49 2.28 0.87
CA ASN A 182 7.42 1.73 0.03
C ASN A 182 7.80 1.74 -1.45
N ARG A 183 8.23 2.88 -1.99
CA ARG A 183 8.64 2.99 -3.40
C ARG A 183 9.79 2.05 -3.76
N VAL A 184 10.73 1.87 -2.84
CA VAL A 184 11.82 0.88 -3.01
C VAL A 184 11.27 -0.54 -2.97
N ALA A 185 10.32 -0.85 -2.09
CA ALA A 185 9.69 -2.17 -2.04
C ALA A 185 8.90 -2.51 -3.30
N TYR A 186 8.25 -1.53 -3.94
CA TYR A 186 7.64 -1.67 -5.28
C TYR A 186 8.63 -2.00 -6.40
N LEU A 187 9.93 -1.77 -6.18
CA LEU A 187 10.96 -2.04 -7.18
C LEU A 187 11.85 -3.26 -6.85
N THR A 188 11.91 -3.64 -5.57
CA THR A 188 12.72 -4.78 -5.12
C THR A 188 11.89 -6.03 -4.84
N GLY A 189 10.58 -5.90 -4.70
CA GLY A 189 9.70 -6.98 -4.29
C GLY A 189 9.98 -7.49 -2.87
N ALA A 190 10.62 -6.68 -2.03
CA ALA A 190 10.96 -7.03 -0.66
C ALA A 190 10.95 -5.80 0.25
N PRO A 191 10.62 -5.95 1.54
CA PRO A 191 10.73 -4.85 2.48
C PRO A 191 12.22 -4.45 2.63
N PRO A 192 12.55 -3.15 2.54
CA PRO A 192 13.90 -2.68 2.77
C PRO A 192 14.29 -2.78 4.25
N ASN A 193 15.56 -2.60 4.54
CA ASN A 193 16.07 -2.61 5.92
C ASN A 193 16.29 -1.18 6.49
N PHE A 194 15.57 -0.20 5.97
CA PHE A 194 15.57 1.19 6.42
C PHE A 194 14.12 1.72 6.47
N PHE A 195 13.88 2.81 7.20
CA PHE A 195 12.54 3.37 7.46
C PHE A 195 12.47 4.88 7.31
N THR A 196 13.41 5.50 6.60
CA THR A 196 13.48 6.94 6.38
C THR A 196 13.64 7.24 4.90
N ASP A 197 13.32 8.46 4.48
CA ASP A 197 13.39 8.92 3.08
C ASP A 197 14.77 9.50 2.72
N SER A 198 15.82 8.86 3.19
CA SER A 198 17.19 9.35 3.00
C SER A 198 18.16 8.24 2.53
N ALA A 199 17.63 7.17 1.96
CA ALA A 199 18.45 6.09 1.46
C ALA A 199 19.24 6.53 0.21
N SER A 200 20.50 6.16 0.14
CA SER A 200 21.35 6.40 -1.02
C SER A 200 22.38 5.31 -1.15
N ASN A 201 22.44 4.65 -2.30
CA ASN A 201 23.38 3.58 -2.59
C ASN A 201 23.41 2.48 -1.51
N VAL A 202 22.25 1.98 -1.12
CA VAL A 202 22.11 0.98 -0.04
C VAL A 202 21.68 -0.40 -0.53
N ILE A 203 21.04 -0.50 -1.71
CA ILE A 203 20.55 -1.75 -2.28
C ILE A 203 21.23 -2.01 -3.63
N PRO A 204 21.87 -3.17 -3.83
CA PRO A 204 22.41 -3.53 -5.13
C PRO A 204 21.33 -3.59 -6.22
N ILE A 205 21.62 -3.04 -7.41
CA ILE A 205 20.66 -2.97 -8.53
C ILE A 205 20.18 -4.36 -8.99
N ASN A 206 20.98 -5.40 -8.81
CA ASN A 206 20.59 -6.77 -9.16
C ASN A 206 19.52 -7.38 -8.25
N GLN A 207 19.07 -6.65 -7.24
CA GLN A 207 17.91 -6.99 -6.39
C GLN A 207 16.63 -6.30 -6.83
N THR A 208 16.61 -5.68 -8.01
CA THR A 208 15.46 -4.94 -8.53
C THR A 208 14.81 -5.63 -9.71
N ILE A 209 13.53 -5.31 -9.92
CA ILE A 209 12.78 -5.71 -11.11
C ILE A 209 13.45 -5.18 -12.40
N PHE A 210 14.11 -4.03 -12.37
CA PHE A 210 14.84 -3.46 -13.50
C PHE A 210 15.93 -4.39 -14.01
N TYR A 211 16.72 -4.94 -13.10
CA TYR A 211 17.75 -5.91 -13.44
C TYR A 211 17.14 -7.21 -13.96
N GLN A 212 16.06 -7.68 -13.37
CA GLN A 212 15.37 -8.88 -13.81
C GLN A 212 14.83 -8.70 -15.23
N LEU A 213 14.05 -7.66 -15.50
CA LEU A 213 13.51 -7.38 -16.83
C LEU A 213 14.60 -7.27 -17.87
N SER A 214 15.67 -6.51 -17.61
CA SER A 214 16.83 -6.40 -18.50
C SER A 214 17.49 -7.74 -18.77
N SER A 215 17.62 -8.59 -17.75
CA SER A 215 18.25 -9.91 -17.87
C SER A 215 17.44 -10.89 -18.74
N TYR A 216 16.12 -10.68 -18.83
CA TYR A 216 15.22 -11.48 -19.64
C TYR A 216 14.84 -10.81 -20.98
N GLY A 217 15.41 -9.63 -21.27
CA GLY A 217 15.15 -8.89 -22.51
C GLY A 217 13.76 -8.29 -22.60
N ILE A 218 13.11 -8.04 -21.47
CA ILE A 218 11.84 -7.33 -21.40
C ILE A 218 12.15 -5.84 -21.35
N SER A 219 11.58 -5.07 -22.28
CA SER A 219 11.76 -3.61 -22.31
C SER A 219 11.05 -2.93 -21.15
N TRP A 220 11.69 -1.94 -20.59
CA TRP A 220 11.13 -1.17 -19.50
C TRP A 220 11.70 0.24 -19.47
N ASP A 221 10.92 1.22 -19.01
CA ASP A 221 11.39 2.58 -18.74
C ASP A 221 10.72 3.16 -17.50
N TYR A 222 11.36 4.18 -16.95
CA TYR A 222 10.93 4.92 -15.79
C TYR A 222 10.76 6.40 -16.17
N PHE A 223 9.52 6.88 -16.18
CA PHE A 223 9.15 8.22 -16.60
C PHE A 223 8.84 9.08 -15.38
N VAL A 224 9.42 10.27 -15.34
CA VAL A 224 9.28 11.23 -14.23
C VAL A 224 8.68 12.52 -14.77
N TYR A 225 7.68 13.08 -14.10
CA TYR A 225 6.96 14.26 -14.57
C TYR A 225 7.89 15.44 -14.84
N ASP A 226 8.64 15.87 -13.83
CA ASP A 226 9.57 17.01 -13.93
C ASP A 226 11.03 16.53 -13.95
N TYR A 227 11.37 15.68 -14.92
CA TYR A 227 12.72 15.12 -15.02
C TYR A 227 13.74 16.15 -15.50
N GLN A 228 14.70 16.45 -14.65
CA GLN A 228 15.78 17.39 -14.94
C GLN A 228 17.12 16.71 -15.29
N GLY A 229 17.11 15.42 -15.51
CA GLY A 229 18.29 14.61 -15.76
C GLY A 229 18.90 14.01 -14.48
N GLY A 230 19.85 13.10 -14.64
CA GLY A 230 20.48 12.38 -13.54
C GLY A 230 19.65 11.18 -13.03
N ILE A 231 19.92 10.75 -11.81
CA ILE A 231 19.16 9.68 -11.15
C ILE A 231 18.16 10.34 -10.20
N PRO A 232 16.85 10.24 -10.48
CA PRO A 232 15.83 10.81 -9.61
C PRO A 232 15.72 10.02 -8.31
N TRP A 233 15.26 10.67 -7.25
CA TRP A 233 14.76 9.99 -6.07
C TRP A 233 13.49 9.20 -6.43
N PRO A 234 13.24 7.99 -5.89
CA PRO A 234 14.09 7.27 -4.94
C PRO A 234 15.10 6.30 -5.59
N LEU A 235 15.31 6.37 -6.90
CA LEU A 235 16.22 5.46 -7.62
C LEU A 235 17.68 5.57 -7.16
N ASN A 236 18.05 6.69 -6.54
CA ASN A 236 19.37 6.89 -5.92
C ASN A 236 19.66 5.92 -4.77
N ALA A 237 18.66 5.22 -4.24
CA ALA A 237 18.85 4.14 -3.25
C ALA A 237 19.61 2.93 -3.84
N PHE A 238 19.64 2.77 -5.16
CA PHE A 238 20.21 1.58 -5.81
C PHE A 238 21.66 1.78 -6.24
N ILE A 239 22.53 0.90 -5.72
CA ILE A 239 23.95 0.82 -6.14
C ILE A 239 24.02 0.32 -7.59
N GLY A 240 24.55 1.12 -8.48
CA GLY A 240 24.73 0.75 -9.89
C GLY A 240 23.55 1.15 -10.79
N ILE A 241 22.59 1.91 -10.32
CA ILE A 241 21.45 2.41 -11.13
C ILE A 241 21.92 3.21 -12.36
N GLN A 242 23.11 3.83 -12.30
CA GLN A 242 23.68 4.62 -13.39
C GLN A 242 23.80 3.83 -14.71
N GLN A 243 23.93 2.51 -14.65
CA GLN A 243 23.96 1.67 -15.86
C GLN A 243 22.64 1.69 -16.64
N TYR A 244 21.55 2.08 -15.98
CA TYR A 244 20.20 2.19 -16.54
C TYR A 244 19.76 3.65 -16.75
N GLN A 245 20.70 4.59 -16.78
CA GLN A 245 20.38 6.00 -17.02
C GLN A 245 19.59 6.23 -18.32
N SER A 246 19.80 5.40 -19.33
CA SER A 246 19.10 5.46 -20.62
C SER A 246 17.63 4.98 -20.55
N HIS A 247 17.20 4.42 -19.44
CA HIS A 247 15.83 4.01 -19.18
C HIS A 247 15.05 5.02 -18.33
N ILE A 248 15.67 6.17 -18.00
CA ILE A 248 15.05 7.20 -17.14
C ILE A 248 14.76 8.43 -17.99
N HIS A 249 13.50 8.77 -18.12
CA HIS A 249 13.02 9.79 -19.05
C HIS A 249 12.04 10.76 -18.38
N GLY A 250 11.78 11.88 -19.07
CA GLY A 250 10.69 12.77 -18.70
C GLY A 250 9.34 12.28 -19.25
N LEU A 251 8.25 12.70 -18.65
CA LEU A 251 6.90 12.30 -19.06
C LEU A 251 6.59 12.64 -20.54
N ALA A 252 7.21 13.67 -21.11
CA ALA A 252 7.07 13.98 -22.53
C ALA A 252 7.55 12.85 -23.46
N THR A 253 8.57 12.08 -23.03
CA THR A 253 9.04 10.89 -23.77
C THR A 253 7.96 9.81 -23.75
N PHE A 254 7.33 9.55 -22.63
CA PHE A 254 6.21 8.61 -22.55
C PHE A 254 5.11 8.90 -23.59
N PHE A 255 4.71 10.17 -23.69
CA PHE A 255 3.69 10.56 -24.68
C PHE A 255 4.18 10.44 -26.12
N ASN A 256 5.48 10.62 -26.39
CA ASN A 256 6.05 10.39 -27.71
C ASN A 256 6.07 8.88 -28.03
N ASP A 257 6.50 8.04 -27.09
CA ASP A 257 6.55 6.58 -27.25
C ASP A 257 5.17 5.99 -27.56
N LEU A 258 4.10 6.54 -26.92
CA LEU A 258 2.72 6.19 -27.25
C LEU A 258 2.36 6.48 -28.72
N LYS A 259 2.89 7.56 -29.30
CA LYS A 259 2.60 7.98 -30.68
C LYS A 259 3.47 7.28 -31.70
N ASP A 260 4.76 7.10 -31.37
CA ASP A 260 5.78 6.65 -32.31
C ASP A 260 5.87 5.12 -32.40
N GLY A 261 5.17 4.40 -31.54
CA GLY A 261 5.16 2.95 -31.54
C GLY A 261 6.31 2.34 -30.73
N GLU A 262 6.79 3.05 -29.70
CA GLU A 262 7.98 2.70 -28.92
C GLU A 262 7.70 2.44 -27.43
N LEU A 263 6.40 2.35 -27.03
CA LEU A 263 6.03 2.08 -25.64
C LEU A 263 6.67 0.78 -25.13
N PRO A 264 7.43 0.80 -24.02
CA PRO A 264 8.06 -0.41 -23.48
C PRO A 264 7.02 -1.40 -22.91
N ALA A 265 7.44 -2.61 -22.65
CA ALA A 265 6.60 -3.65 -22.06
C ALA A 265 6.20 -3.31 -20.62
N VAL A 266 7.08 -2.66 -19.85
CA VAL A 266 6.78 -2.21 -18.49
C VAL A 266 7.19 -0.74 -18.34
N SER A 267 6.25 0.10 -17.93
CA SER A 267 6.45 1.53 -17.72
C SER A 267 6.11 1.91 -16.28
N TRP A 268 7.03 2.53 -15.58
CA TRP A 268 6.74 3.26 -14.35
C TRP A 268 6.54 4.73 -14.69
N VAL A 269 5.39 5.29 -14.33
CA VAL A 269 5.07 6.70 -14.59
C VAL A 269 4.86 7.39 -13.25
N MET A 270 5.80 8.28 -12.89
CA MET A 270 5.84 8.94 -11.59
C MET A 270 5.54 10.41 -11.74
N LEU A 271 4.52 10.90 -11.07
CA LEU A 271 4.13 12.31 -11.08
C LEU A 271 4.94 13.15 -10.08
N ILE A 272 6.12 12.66 -9.68
CA ILE A 272 7.06 13.29 -8.76
C ILE A 272 8.04 14.23 -9.48
N GLY A 273 8.67 15.13 -8.73
CA GLY A 273 9.70 16.07 -9.23
C GLY A 273 9.62 17.42 -8.54
N CYS A 274 10.58 18.32 -8.77
CA CYS A 274 10.72 19.58 -8.05
C CYS A 274 9.48 20.51 -8.06
N ASN A 275 8.56 20.33 -9.00
CA ASN A 275 7.31 21.11 -9.12
C ASN A 275 6.09 20.20 -9.35
N ALA A 276 6.22 18.93 -9.11
CA ALA A 276 5.21 17.92 -9.45
C ALA A 276 4.35 17.48 -8.27
N ASP A 277 4.76 17.79 -7.04
CA ASP A 277 4.09 17.32 -5.80
C ASP A 277 2.57 17.55 -5.77
N LYS A 278 2.07 18.53 -6.51
CA LYS A 278 0.63 18.76 -6.67
C LYS A 278 -0.07 17.75 -7.58
N TYR A 279 0.67 17.06 -8.45
CA TYR A 279 0.14 16.07 -9.38
C TYR A 279 0.22 14.65 -8.83
N ASP A 280 1.10 14.40 -7.86
CA ASP A 280 1.15 13.13 -7.13
C ASP A 280 0.22 13.09 -5.92
N MET A 281 -0.57 14.14 -5.74
CA MET A 281 -1.59 14.29 -4.68
C MET A 281 -1.02 14.49 -3.27
N HIS A 282 0.30 14.64 -3.08
CA HIS A 282 0.90 14.81 -1.75
C HIS A 282 0.27 15.97 -0.97
N PRO A 283 -0.17 15.78 0.27
CA PRO A 283 -0.61 16.90 1.10
C PRO A 283 0.55 17.90 1.34
N PRO A 284 0.30 19.19 1.43
CA PRO A 284 -1.01 19.86 1.46
C PRO A 284 -1.51 20.35 0.10
N TYR A 285 -1.05 19.78 -0.99
CA TYR A 285 -1.45 20.22 -2.33
C TYR A 285 -2.90 19.89 -2.65
N ASN A 286 -3.41 20.50 -3.71
CA ASN A 286 -4.79 20.32 -4.17
C ASN A 286 -5.01 18.91 -4.70
N VAL A 287 -5.79 18.13 -4.01
CA VAL A 287 -6.09 16.72 -4.31
C VAL A 287 -6.78 16.50 -5.67
N THR A 288 -7.31 17.55 -6.30
CA THR A 288 -7.97 17.42 -7.63
C THR A 288 -7.01 17.50 -8.80
N GLU A 289 -5.81 18.05 -8.61
CA GLU A 289 -4.87 18.25 -9.73
C GLU A 289 -4.26 16.91 -10.19
N GLY A 290 -3.97 16.00 -9.29
CA GLY A 290 -3.48 14.66 -9.60
C GLY A 290 -4.47 13.85 -10.45
N PRO A 291 -5.72 13.65 -10.01
CA PRO A 291 -6.74 12.96 -10.80
C PRO A 291 -6.97 13.54 -12.20
N VAL A 292 -6.82 14.87 -12.36
CA VAL A 292 -6.89 15.52 -13.68
C VAL A 292 -5.72 15.10 -14.57
N GLU A 293 -4.50 15.10 -14.04
CA GLU A 293 -3.33 14.66 -14.81
C GLU A 293 -3.36 13.16 -15.08
N LEU A 294 -3.79 12.35 -14.12
CA LEU A 294 -4.04 10.92 -14.32
C LEU A 294 -5.01 10.69 -15.50
N SER A 295 -6.12 11.44 -15.57
CA SER A 295 -7.06 11.29 -16.67
C SER A 295 -6.44 11.65 -18.03
N ASN A 296 -5.55 12.65 -18.08
CA ASN A 296 -4.81 13.00 -19.28
C ASN A 296 -3.90 11.84 -19.74
N ILE A 297 -3.16 11.25 -18.81
CA ILE A 297 -2.28 10.09 -19.11
C ILE A 297 -3.11 8.90 -19.59
N ILE A 298 -4.16 8.55 -18.86
CA ILE A 298 -5.02 7.40 -19.17
C ILE A 298 -5.67 7.56 -20.53
N ASN A 299 -6.22 8.75 -20.84
CA ASN A 299 -6.85 9.03 -22.12
C ASN A 299 -5.86 8.88 -23.29
N GLN A 300 -4.63 9.37 -23.15
CA GLN A 300 -3.60 9.21 -24.18
C GLN A 300 -3.22 7.74 -24.40
N VAL A 301 -3.15 6.94 -23.33
CA VAL A 301 -2.96 5.47 -23.45
C VAL A 301 -4.15 4.83 -24.17
N MET A 302 -5.38 5.19 -23.80
CA MET A 302 -6.59 4.66 -24.41
C MET A 302 -6.73 5.02 -25.89
N GLU A 303 -6.28 6.21 -26.28
CA GLU A 303 -6.29 6.68 -27.67
C GLU A 303 -5.13 6.13 -28.51
N SER A 304 -4.14 5.51 -27.87
CA SER A 304 -2.97 4.93 -28.53
C SER A 304 -3.26 3.55 -29.15
N PRO A 305 -2.44 3.09 -30.10
CA PRO A 305 -2.55 1.74 -30.65
C PRO A 305 -2.31 0.63 -29.61
N TYR A 306 -1.76 0.97 -28.44
CA TYR A 306 -1.43 0.02 -27.38
C TYR A 306 -2.58 -0.37 -26.47
N TRP A 307 -3.68 0.40 -26.47
CA TRP A 307 -4.83 0.18 -25.57
C TRP A 307 -5.25 -1.28 -25.52
N ASN A 308 -5.40 -1.94 -26.67
CA ASN A 308 -5.90 -3.32 -26.76
C ASN A 308 -5.03 -4.39 -26.08
N SER A 309 -3.85 -4.02 -25.57
CA SER A 309 -2.93 -4.94 -24.89
C SER A 309 -2.30 -4.32 -23.65
N THR A 310 -2.92 -3.29 -23.07
CA THR A 310 -2.38 -2.55 -21.93
C THR A 310 -3.19 -2.78 -20.66
N VAL A 311 -2.49 -2.79 -19.54
CA VAL A 311 -3.07 -2.58 -18.20
C VAL A 311 -2.38 -1.39 -17.55
N ILE A 312 -3.17 -0.53 -16.90
CA ILE A 312 -2.71 0.57 -16.06
C ILE A 312 -3.09 0.24 -14.62
N PHE A 313 -2.10 0.17 -13.74
CA PHE A 313 -2.27 0.09 -12.30
C PHE A 313 -2.02 1.46 -11.70
N ILE A 314 -3.00 2.00 -10.97
CA ILE A 314 -2.87 3.29 -10.29
C ILE A 314 -3.08 3.04 -8.80
N THR A 315 -2.08 3.39 -8.02
CA THR A 315 -2.08 3.21 -6.58
C THR A 315 -1.32 4.34 -5.89
N PHE A 316 -1.16 4.23 -4.59
CA PHE A 316 -0.38 5.13 -3.75
C PHE A 316 0.81 4.39 -3.16
N ASP A 317 1.83 5.11 -2.77
CA ASP A 317 2.98 4.49 -2.12
C ASP A 317 2.66 4.09 -0.69
N GLU A 318 1.90 4.93 0.04
CA GLU A 318 1.47 4.67 1.40
C GLU A 318 0.26 5.54 1.78
N GLY A 319 -0.23 5.46 3.01
CA GLY A 319 -1.48 6.09 3.43
C GLY A 319 -1.38 7.53 3.95
N GLY A 320 -0.18 8.15 4.00
CA GLY A 320 0.01 9.55 4.42
C GLY A 320 -0.43 9.87 5.85
N GLY A 321 -0.46 8.89 6.74
CA GLY A 321 -1.01 9.09 8.07
C GLY A 321 -2.53 9.35 8.10
N TYR A 322 -3.24 9.30 6.97
CA TYR A 322 -4.69 9.38 6.94
C TYR A 322 -5.33 8.12 7.48
N TYR A 323 -6.46 8.31 8.17
CA TYR A 323 -7.21 7.23 8.79
C TYR A 323 -7.65 6.18 7.76
N ASP A 324 -7.44 4.93 8.13
CA ASP A 324 -8.08 3.77 7.52
C ASP A 324 -8.63 2.85 8.61
N GLN A 325 -9.86 2.40 8.44
CA GLN A 325 -10.54 1.55 9.42
C GLN A 325 -9.98 0.14 9.49
N ILE A 326 -9.25 -0.29 8.46
CA ILE A 326 -8.72 -1.64 8.35
C ILE A 326 -7.29 -1.69 8.86
N THR A 327 -7.06 -2.63 9.74
CA THR A 327 -5.72 -2.91 10.22
C THR A 327 -4.95 -3.74 9.20
N PRO A 328 -3.75 -3.30 8.74
CA PRO A 328 -2.99 -4.01 7.74
C PRO A 328 -2.65 -5.45 8.13
N PRO A 329 -2.60 -6.38 7.17
CA PRO A 329 -2.12 -7.74 7.41
C PRO A 329 -0.67 -7.76 7.86
N SER A 330 -0.34 -8.74 8.69
CA SER A 330 0.96 -8.89 9.29
C SER A 330 1.72 -10.02 8.63
N ILE A 331 2.64 -9.70 7.71
CA ILE A 331 3.40 -10.70 6.95
C ILE A 331 4.90 -10.75 7.27
N ASN A 332 5.44 -9.67 7.84
CA ASN A 332 6.86 -9.58 8.22
C ASN A 332 7.08 -8.48 9.29
N THR A 333 8.32 -8.18 9.67
CA THR A 333 8.63 -7.14 10.65
C THR A 333 8.38 -5.70 10.18
N MET A 334 8.25 -5.48 8.88
CA MET A 334 7.89 -4.19 8.28
C MET A 334 6.38 -4.09 7.98
N GLY A 335 5.63 -5.15 8.08
CA GLY A 335 4.22 -5.28 7.78
C GLY A 335 3.91 -5.33 6.30
N LEU A 336 2.61 -5.56 5.96
CA LEU A 336 2.03 -4.75 4.90
C LEU A 336 1.73 -3.39 5.50
N GLY A 337 1.83 -2.35 4.67
CA GLY A 337 1.49 -1.01 5.06
C GLY A 337 -0.01 -0.81 5.16
N GLN A 338 -0.38 0.43 5.29
CA GLN A 338 -1.77 0.86 5.35
C GLN A 338 -2.54 0.42 4.11
N ARG A 339 -3.84 0.21 4.24
CA ARG A 339 -4.72 -0.02 3.11
C ARG A 339 -4.80 1.24 2.26
N ILE A 340 -4.54 1.08 0.97
CA ILE A 340 -4.52 2.15 -0.03
C ILE A 340 -5.33 1.73 -1.26
N PRO A 341 -5.84 2.64 -2.10
CA PRO A 341 -6.57 2.26 -3.29
C PRO A 341 -5.67 1.64 -4.36
N LEU A 342 -6.21 0.68 -5.12
CA LEU A 342 -5.66 0.26 -6.40
C LEU A 342 -6.76 0.30 -7.46
N LEU A 343 -6.58 1.12 -8.49
CA LEU A 343 -7.40 1.07 -9.70
C LEU A 343 -6.70 0.21 -10.76
N ILE A 344 -7.46 -0.68 -11.39
CA ILE A 344 -6.97 -1.56 -12.46
C ILE A 344 -7.74 -1.23 -13.74
N ILE A 345 -7.10 -0.52 -14.66
CA ILE A 345 -7.68 -0.02 -15.89
C ILE A 345 -7.10 -0.77 -17.07
N SER A 346 -7.95 -1.48 -17.80
CA SER A 346 -7.56 -2.29 -18.95
C SER A 346 -8.77 -2.58 -19.83
N PRO A 347 -8.60 -2.79 -21.13
CA PRO A 347 -9.69 -3.27 -21.98
C PRO A 347 -10.18 -4.67 -21.60
N TYR A 348 -9.45 -5.39 -20.77
CA TYR A 348 -9.80 -6.70 -20.23
C TYR A 348 -10.26 -6.67 -18.77
N ALA A 349 -10.15 -5.53 -18.09
CA ALA A 349 -10.65 -5.38 -16.74
C ALA A 349 -12.17 -5.54 -16.70
N LYS A 350 -12.69 -6.18 -15.67
CA LYS A 350 -14.13 -6.31 -15.45
C LYS A 350 -14.76 -4.92 -15.24
N GLU A 351 -16.03 -4.79 -15.62
CA GLU A 351 -16.77 -3.54 -15.44
C GLU A 351 -17.31 -3.45 -14.02
N ALA A 352 -17.14 -2.30 -13.38
CA ALA A 352 -17.68 -1.99 -12.05
C ALA A 352 -17.40 -3.11 -11.03
N TRP A 353 -16.19 -3.65 -11.07
CA TRP A 353 -15.80 -4.78 -10.23
C TRP A 353 -15.03 -4.28 -9.00
N VAL A 354 -15.43 -4.71 -7.84
CA VAL A 354 -14.65 -4.54 -6.61
C VAL A 354 -13.89 -5.82 -6.34
N ASP A 355 -12.59 -5.72 -6.18
CA ASP A 355 -11.69 -6.84 -5.92
C ASP A 355 -11.36 -6.89 -4.43
N ASP A 356 -11.92 -7.89 -3.73
CA ASP A 356 -11.76 -8.09 -2.28
C ASP A 356 -10.54 -8.95 -1.92
N TYR A 357 -9.75 -9.42 -2.90
CA TYR A 357 -8.56 -10.22 -2.63
C TYR A 357 -7.51 -9.40 -1.91
N THR A 358 -6.76 -10.03 -1.01
CA THR A 358 -5.69 -9.35 -0.26
C THR A 358 -4.49 -9.13 -1.16
N LEU A 359 -4.40 -7.96 -1.74
CA LEU A 359 -3.38 -7.55 -2.69
C LEU A 359 -2.39 -6.57 -2.04
N SER A 360 -1.23 -6.39 -2.67
CA SER A 360 -0.22 -5.43 -2.23
C SER A 360 0.72 -5.02 -3.37
N GLY A 361 1.66 -4.11 -3.11
CA GLY A 361 2.68 -3.75 -4.09
C GLY A 361 3.50 -4.95 -4.59
N TYR A 362 3.64 -5.99 -3.78
CA TYR A 362 4.28 -7.24 -4.22
C TYR A 362 3.46 -7.98 -5.27
N THR A 363 2.15 -7.87 -5.22
CA THR A 363 1.24 -8.50 -6.20
C THR A 363 1.38 -7.88 -7.59
N LEU A 364 1.66 -6.57 -7.69
CA LEU A 364 1.91 -5.92 -8.98
C LEU A 364 3.17 -6.48 -9.65
N LEU A 365 4.23 -6.69 -8.89
CA LEU A 365 5.45 -7.34 -9.38
C LEU A 365 5.20 -8.81 -9.73
N GLY A 366 4.39 -9.50 -8.92
CA GLY A 366 3.96 -10.86 -9.20
C GLY A 366 3.15 -10.98 -10.49
N PHE A 367 2.31 -9.99 -10.80
CA PHE A 367 1.62 -9.93 -12.09
C PHE A 367 2.61 -9.83 -13.27
N ILE A 368 3.65 -9.01 -13.13
CA ILE A 368 4.71 -8.89 -14.14
C ILE A 368 5.45 -10.23 -14.29
N ASP A 369 5.91 -10.83 -13.21
CA ASP A 369 6.62 -12.11 -13.24
C ASP A 369 5.77 -13.21 -13.87
N TYR A 370 4.49 -13.31 -13.49
CA TYR A 370 3.53 -14.24 -14.08
C TYR A 370 3.35 -14.00 -15.58
N ASN A 371 3.13 -12.74 -15.97
CA ASN A 371 2.77 -12.40 -17.35
C ASN A 371 3.90 -12.70 -18.35
N TRP A 372 5.15 -12.51 -17.97
CA TRP A 372 6.32 -12.82 -18.82
C TRP A 372 7.01 -14.12 -18.48
N HIS A 373 6.39 -14.99 -17.67
CA HIS A 373 6.95 -16.28 -17.26
C HIS A 373 8.34 -16.14 -16.61
N LEU A 374 8.54 -15.09 -15.83
CA LEU A 374 9.77 -14.84 -15.11
C LEU A 374 9.81 -15.69 -13.81
N PRO A 375 10.99 -16.01 -13.30
CA PRO A 375 11.08 -16.50 -11.92
C PRO A 375 10.61 -15.40 -10.96
N TRP A 376 9.97 -15.78 -9.86
CA TRP A 376 9.54 -14.81 -8.86
C TRP A 376 10.73 -13.97 -8.37
N LEU A 377 10.62 -12.65 -8.42
CA LEU A 377 11.67 -11.72 -8.04
C LEU A 377 12.14 -11.98 -6.59
N THR A 378 11.21 -12.25 -5.71
CA THR A 378 11.47 -12.58 -4.30
C THR A 378 10.41 -13.54 -3.75
N LYS A 379 10.65 -14.06 -2.53
CA LYS A 379 9.64 -14.83 -1.81
C LYS A 379 8.39 -14.02 -1.43
N TRP A 380 8.52 -12.71 -1.28
CA TRP A 380 7.37 -11.85 -0.99
C TRP A 380 6.45 -11.74 -2.20
N VAL A 381 7.06 -11.65 -3.38
CA VAL A 381 6.34 -11.67 -4.66
C VAL A 381 5.71 -13.04 -4.90
N GLU A 382 6.45 -14.14 -4.69
CA GLU A 382 5.94 -15.52 -4.82
C GLU A 382 4.74 -15.80 -3.90
N ASN A 383 4.75 -15.25 -2.69
CA ASN A 383 3.68 -15.46 -1.70
C ASN A 383 2.57 -14.40 -1.78
N SER A 384 2.65 -13.45 -2.71
CA SER A 384 1.58 -12.48 -2.94
C SER A 384 0.42 -13.13 -3.72
N ASP A 385 -0.78 -12.56 -3.61
CA ASP A 385 -1.98 -13.14 -4.24
C ASP A 385 -2.09 -12.75 -5.72
N VAL A 386 -1.25 -13.37 -6.56
CA VAL A 386 -1.29 -13.17 -8.02
C VAL A 386 -2.57 -13.76 -8.62
N GLU A 387 -3.09 -14.86 -8.07
CA GLU A 387 -4.37 -15.43 -8.53
C GLU A 387 -5.52 -14.47 -8.23
N GLY A 388 -5.46 -13.77 -7.09
CA GLY A 388 -6.43 -12.74 -6.72
C GLY A 388 -6.48 -11.62 -7.75
N ILE A 389 -5.37 -10.97 -8.06
CA ILE A 389 -5.35 -9.86 -9.03
C ILE A 389 -5.80 -10.31 -10.44
N LEU A 390 -5.55 -11.57 -10.83
CA LEU A 390 -6.04 -12.11 -12.10
C LEU A 390 -7.58 -12.20 -12.16
N GLN A 391 -8.27 -12.24 -11.00
CA GLN A 391 -9.73 -12.19 -10.95
C GLN A 391 -10.31 -10.84 -11.36
N ALA A 392 -9.52 -9.79 -11.37
CA ALA A 392 -9.91 -8.47 -11.88
C ALA A 392 -10.19 -8.48 -13.40
N PHE A 393 -9.74 -9.50 -14.12
CA PHE A 393 -9.76 -9.53 -15.58
C PHE A 393 -10.70 -10.58 -16.15
N ASN A 394 -11.11 -10.35 -17.41
CA ASN A 394 -11.74 -11.32 -18.28
C ASN A 394 -10.94 -11.40 -19.61
N PHE A 395 -9.86 -12.13 -19.60
CA PHE A 395 -8.99 -12.28 -20.78
C PHE A 395 -9.59 -13.08 -21.93
N SER A 396 -10.74 -13.71 -21.73
CA SER A 396 -11.49 -14.39 -22.80
C SER A 396 -12.44 -13.45 -23.56
N SER A 397 -12.66 -12.24 -23.06
CA SER A 397 -13.46 -11.23 -23.73
C SER A 397 -12.69 -10.56 -24.87
N LYS A 398 -13.41 -9.88 -25.77
CA LYS A 398 -12.79 -8.92 -26.65
C LYS A 398 -12.38 -7.69 -25.86
N PRO A 399 -11.28 -7.02 -26.25
CA PRO A 399 -10.88 -5.79 -25.60
C PRO A 399 -12.01 -4.74 -25.69
N ARG A 400 -12.31 -4.09 -24.58
CA ARG A 400 -13.30 -3.00 -24.53
C ARG A 400 -12.75 -1.74 -25.23
N PRO A 401 -13.62 -0.96 -25.88
CA PRO A 401 -13.21 0.32 -26.46
C PRO A 401 -12.73 1.28 -25.36
N PRO A 402 -11.97 2.31 -25.74
CA PRO A 402 -11.60 3.39 -24.83
C PRO A 402 -12.83 4.08 -24.21
N ILE A 403 -12.72 4.44 -22.93
CA ILE A 403 -13.69 5.29 -22.23
C ILE A 403 -12.97 6.55 -21.79
N ILE A 404 -13.13 7.61 -22.58
CA ILE A 404 -12.42 8.87 -22.35
C ILE A 404 -13.17 9.67 -21.29
N LEU A 405 -12.53 9.83 -20.14
CA LEU A 405 -13.03 10.67 -19.05
C LEU A 405 -12.29 12.00 -19.05
N THR A 406 -13.03 13.08 -18.85
CA THR A 406 -12.44 14.41 -18.73
C THR A 406 -12.97 15.11 -17.48
N PRO A 407 -12.21 16.01 -16.86
CA PRO A 407 -12.63 16.72 -15.66
C PRO A 407 -13.98 17.45 -15.76
N ASN A 408 -14.41 17.79 -16.97
CA ASN A 408 -15.68 18.45 -17.21
C ASN A 408 -16.85 17.49 -17.50
N ASN A 409 -16.57 16.22 -17.68
CA ASN A 409 -17.53 15.18 -18.09
C ASN A 409 -17.83 14.19 -17.00
N TRP A 410 -17.11 14.24 -15.87
CA TRP A 410 -17.47 13.37 -14.78
C TRP A 410 -18.80 13.81 -14.19
N THR A 411 -19.81 13.13 -14.58
CA THR A 411 -21.12 13.24 -13.98
C THR A 411 -21.34 11.94 -13.23
N TYR A 412 -21.29 12.03 -11.94
CA TYR A 412 -21.67 10.88 -11.13
C TYR A 412 -23.16 10.58 -11.41
N PRO A 413 -23.51 9.39 -11.89
CA PRO A 413 -24.87 9.11 -12.34
C PRO A 413 -25.89 9.08 -11.20
N ILE A 414 -25.43 8.96 -9.97
CA ILE A 414 -26.27 9.12 -8.79
C ILE A 414 -25.93 10.50 -8.21
N PRO A 415 -26.88 11.43 -8.16
CA PRO A 415 -26.70 12.59 -7.30
C PRO A 415 -26.59 12.05 -5.89
N LEU A 416 -25.34 11.91 -5.44
CA LEU A 416 -25.05 11.53 -4.07
C LEU A 416 -25.63 12.62 -3.20
N GLN A 417 -26.88 12.49 -2.81
CA GLN A 417 -27.44 13.19 -1.70
C GLN A 417 -26.81 12.61 -0.42
N TYR A 418 -25.49 12.79 -0.34
CA TYR A 418 -24.87 12.66 0.95
C TYR A 418 -25.44 13.77 1.80
N PRO A 419 -26.10 13.47 2.88
CA PRO A 419 -26.10 14.38 3.97
C PRO A 419 -24.67 14.36 4.52
N VAL A 420 -23.76 15.07 3.87
CA VAL A 420 -22.44 15.34 4.43
C VAL A 420 -22.69 16.28 5.59
N HIS A 421 -23.01 15.72 6.71
CA HIS A 421 -23.09 16.45 7.95
C HIS A 421 -21.76 16.34 8.64
N TYR A 422 -21.03 17.45 8.69
CA TYR A 422 -19.90 17.59 9.58
C TYR A 422 -20.24 17.01 10.95
N GLY A 423 -19.42 16.08 11.42
CA GLY A 423 -19.64 15.44 12.68
C GLY A 423 -20.85 14.51 12.74
N TYR A 424 -21.23 13.93 11.63
CA TYR A 424 -22.29 12.93 11.62
C TYR A 424 -21.82 11.65 12.29
N ILE A 425 -22.44 11.33 13.41
CA ILE A 425 -22.20 10.10 14.15
C ILE A 425 -23.09 9.02 13.55
N ALA A 426 -22.50 8.03 12.90
CA ALA A 426 -23.21 6.82 12.60
C ALA A 426 -23.67 6.11 13.87
N LYS A 427 -24.91 5.66 13.89
CA LYS A 427 -25.23 4.55 14.76
C LYS A 427 -24.44 3.35 14.29
N VAL A 428 -23.36 3.05 14.99
CA VAL A 428 -22.72 1.73 14.90
C VAL A 428 -23.81 0.73 15.24
N SER A 429 -24.15 -0.17 14.32
CA SER A 429 -25.08 -1.25 14.63
C SER A 429 -24.55 -1.96 15.86
N GLN A 430 -25.37 -2.04 16.90
CA GLN A 430 -24.97 -2.64 18.16
C GLN A 430 -24.44 -4.05 17.88
N GLY A 431 -23.17 -4.28 18.18
CA GLY A 431 -22.56 -5.60 18.16
C GLY A 431 -21.30 -5.76 17.31
N GLN A 432 -20.97 -4.83 16.44
CA GLN A 432 -19.71 -4.91 15.66
C GLN A 432 -18.75 -3.82 16.12
N SER A 433 -17.97 -4.12 17.14
CA SER A 433 -16.81 -3.31 17.48
C SER A 433 -15.59 -3.81 16.70
N TYR A 434 -14.74 -2.93 16.22
CA TYR A 434 -13.41 -3.24 15.68
C TYR A 434 -12.62 -4.23 16.56
N ALA A 435 -12.96 -4.30 17.83
CA ALA A 435 -12.37 -5.19 18.80
C ALA A 435 -12.60 -6.70 18.53
N GLN A 436 -13.59 -7.06 17.72
CA GLN A 436 -13.93 -8.47 17.50
C GLN A 436 -13.12 -9.13 16.38
N VAL A 437 -12.52 -8.35 15.50
CA VAL A 437 -11.79 -8.86 14.33
C VAL A 437 -10.36 -9.26 14.67
N TYR A 438 -9.79 -8.71 15.74
CA TYR A 438 -8.39 -8.94 16.09
C TYR A 438 -8.24 -9.66 17.42
N PRO A 439 -7.39 -10.72 17.47
CA PRO A 439 -7.12 -11.44 18.71
C PRO A 439 -6.21 -10.65 19.65
N ALA A 440 -6.53 -9.38 19.86
CA ALA A 440 -5.71 -8.47 20.64
C ALA A 440 -6.06 -8.34 22.15
N PRO A 441 -6.97 -9.12 22.78
CA PRO A 441 -7.19 -8.97 24.21
C PRO A 441 -5.89 -9.13 25.02
N ALA A 442 -5.03 -10.07 24.60
CA ALA A 442 -3.78 -10.33 25.31
C ALA A 442 -2.79 -9.16 25.22
N VAL A 443 -2.71 -8.46 24.08
CA VAL A 443 -1.82 -7.30 23.93
C VAL A 443 -2.30 -6.11 24.78
N SER A 444 -3.60 -5.95 24.94
CA SER A 444 -4.18 -4.91 25.79
C SER A 444 -3.76 -5.02 27.26
N PHE A 445 -3.39 -6.21 27.70
CA PHE A 445 -2.89 -6.45 29.07
C PHE A 445 -1.38 -6.22 29.22
N LEU A 446 -0.62 -6.12 28.14
CA LEU A 446 0.84 -5.98 28.21
C LEU A 446 1.24 -4.70 28.94
N PHE A 447 0.58 -3.58 28.69
CA PHE A 447 0.88 -2.33 29.36
C PHE A 447 0.67 -2.41 30.87
N PRO A 448 -0.55 -2.73 31.38
CA PRO A 448 -0.75 -2.83 32.81
C PRO A 448 0.11 -3.91 33.46
N MET A 449 0.37 -5.03 32.80
CA MET A 449 1.26 -6.07 33.31
C MET A 449 2.71 -5.58 33.45
N THR A 450 3.23 -4.90 32.41
CA THR A 450 4.58 -4.33 32.44
C THR A 450 4.71 -3.27 33.54
N PHE A 451 3.75 -2.35 33.60
CA PHE A 451 3.70 -1.33 34.66
C PHE A 451 3.65 -1.95 36.07
N THR A 452 2.79 -2.95 36.27
CA THR A 452 2.69 -3.67 37.54
C THR A 452 3.99 -4.37 37.87
N GLY A 453 4.65 -5.00 36.90
CA GLY A 453 5.94 -5.68 37.11
C GLY A 453 7.03 -4.71 37.59
N PHE A 454 7.16 -3.54 36.98
CA PHE A 454 8.09 -2.50 37.43
C PHE A 454 7.68 -1.91 38.80
N ALA A 455 6.38 -1.68 39.02
CA ALA A 455 5.89 -1.23 40.32
C ALA A 455 6.22 -2.20 41.45
N LEU A 456 6.17 -3.52 41.23
CA LEU A 456 6.58 -4.54 42.17
C LEU A 456 8.09 -4.48 42.46
N ILE A 457 8.94 -4.18 41.47
CA ILE A 457 10.36 -3.93 41.69
C ILE A 457 10.56 -2.75 42.65
N VAL A 458 9.92 -1.62 42.36
CA VAL A 458 10.00 -0.43 43.21
C VAL A 458 9.49 -0.73 44.62
N ALA A 459 8.33 -1.36 44.74
CA ALA A 459 7.75 -1.75 46.04
C ALA A 459 8.68 -2.67 46.84
N SER A 460 9.50 -3.47 46.17
CA SER A 460 10.47 -4.33 46.82
C SER A 460 11.56 -3.59 47.62
N PHE A 461 11.83 -2.32 47.26
CA PHE A 461 12.75 -1.46 48.01
C PHE A 461 12.07 -0.81 49.22
N LEU A 462 10.78 -0.54 49.12
CA LEU A 462 9.99 0.10 50.17
C LEU A 462 9.55 -0.91 51.25
N ILE A 463 9.14 -2.11 50.83
CA ILE A 463 8.60 -3.14 51.72
C ILE A 463 9.66 -4.26 51.88
N ARG A 464 10.68 -4.00 52.69
CA ARG A 464 11.81 -4.92 52.88
C ARG A 464 11.41 -6.30 53.39
N SER A 465 10.38 -6.39 54.24
CA SER A 465 9.88 -7.68 54.79
C SER A 465 9.30 -8.61 53.72
N LYS A 466 8.76 -8.07 52.63
CA LYS A 466 8.18 -8.84 51.52
C LYS A 466 9.01 -8.80 50.24
N ARG A 467 10.25 -8.32 50.31
CA ARG A 467 11.10 -8.08 49.16
C ARG A 467 11.23 -9.29 48.22
N LYS A 468 11.50 -10.47 48.78
CA LYS A 468 11.65 -11.70 47.99
C LYS A 468 10.36 -12.08 47.26
N LEU A 469 9.23 -11.94 47.92
CA LEU A 469 7.91 -12.22 47.33
C LEU A 469 7.62 -11.25 46.18
N LEU A 470 7.81 -9.95 46.37
CA LEU A 470 7.56 -8.93 45.36
C LEU A 470 8.43 -9.09 44.12
N LEU A 471 9.72 -9.44 44.30
CA LEU A 471 10.63 -9.71 43.20
C LEU A 471 10.26 -10.98 42.44
N ASN A 472 9.81 -12.04 43.15
CA ASN A 472 9.34 -13.26 42.48
C ASN A 472 8.08 -13.02 41.67
N LEU A 473 7.12 -12.24 42.19
CA LEU A 473 5.91 -11.86 41.44
C LEU A 473 6.25 -11.01 40.20
N SER A 474 7.18 -10.06 40.33
CA SER A 474 7.68 -9.29 39.20
C SER A 474 8.35 -10.17 38.16
N LEU A 475 9.19 -11.13 38.56
CA LEU A 475 9.83 -12.08 37.64
C LEU A 475 8.81 -12.85 36.80
N VAL A 476 7.78 -13.42 37.46
CA VAL A 476 6.72 -14.16 36.75
C VAL A 476 5.98 -13.25 35.79
N LEU A 477 5.61 -12.06 36.24
CA LEU A 477 4.86 -11.13 35.43
C LEU A 477 5.64 -10.65 34.19
N MET A 478 6.92 -10.31 34.37
CA MET A 478 7.79 -9.88 33.27
C MET A 478 8.11 -11.02 32.29
N LEU A 479 8.20 -12.26 32.76
CA LEU A 479 8.33 -13.43 31.91
C LEU A 479 7.07 -13.65 31.08
N LEU A 480 5.89 -13.47 31.66
CA LEU A 480 4.61 -13.55 30.94
C LEU A 480 4.50 -12.44 29.87
N VAL A 481 4.87 -11.20 30.23
CA VAL A 481 4.90 -10.08 29.26
C VAL A 481 5.78 -10.42 28.07
N THR A 482 7.02 -10.90 28.34
CA THR A 482 7.96 -11.28 27.28
C THR A 482 7.41 -12.43 26.43
N GLY A 483 6.85 -13.47 27.05
CA GLY A 483 6.29 -14.62 26.35
C GLY A 483 5.10 -14.28 25.47
N ILE A 484 4.17 -13.46 25.98
CA ILE A 484 3.02 -12.98 25.22
C ILE A 484 3.49 -12.10 24.05
N ALA A 485 4.42 -11.17 24.29
CA ALA A 485 4.96 -10.31 23.26
C ALA A 485 5.66 -11.12 22.14
N LEU A 486 6.47 -12.12 22.51
CA LEU A 486 7.13 -13.01 21.54
C LEU A 486 6.13 -13.87 20.75
N TYR A 487 5.08 -14.38 21.40
CA TYR A 487 4.03 -15.13 20.71
C TYR A 487 3.36 -14.30 19.64
N TYR A 488 3.00 -13.05 19.97
CA TYR A 488 2.39 -12.14 19.00
C TYR A 488 3.37 -11.62 17.96
N SER A 489 4.69 -11.55 18.25
CA SER A 489 5.70 -11.17 17.27
C SER A 489 5.81 -12.15 16.10
N SER A 490 5.48 -13.41 16.32
CA SER A 490 5.47 -14.43 15.26
C SER A 490 4.21 -14.42 14.41
N SER A 491 3.14 -13.78 14.89
CA SER A 491 1.80 -13.85 14.30
C SER A 491 1.30 -12.53 13.71
N PHE A 492 1.86 -11.37 14.14
CA PHE A 492 1.34 -10.06 13.80
C PHE A 492 2.45 -9.01 13.70
N VAL A 493 2.82 -8.64 12.53
CA VAL A 493 3.90 -7.67 12.28
C VAL A 493 3.57 -6.25 12.68
N MET A 494 2.34 -5.87 12.55
CA MET A 494 1.88 -4.53 12.92
C MET A 494 2.20 -4.15 14.36
N TYR A 495 2.35 -5.14 15.18
CA TYR A 495 2.78 -4.99 16.56
C TYR A 495 4.29 -5.00 16.72
N SER A 496 5.07 -4.98 15.63
CA SER A 496 6.52 -5.16 15.75
C SER A 496 7.13 -4.12 16.69
N PHE A 497 6.77 -2.85 16.56
CA PHE A 497 7.25 -1.82 17.48
C PHE A 497 6.71 -2.02 18.90
N VAL A 498 5.39 -2.18 19.04
CA VAL A 498 4.75 -2.40 20.35
C VAL A 498 5.22 -3.71 20.97
N VAL A 499 5.32 -4.76 20.17
CA VAL A 499 5.80 -6.07 20.61
C VAL A 499 7.28 -6.03 20.96
N HIS A 500 8.12 -5.39 20.19
CA HIS A 500 9.53 -5.20 20.52
C HIS A 500 9.68 -4.36 21.79
N TYR A 501 8.91 -3.28 21.93
CA TYR A 501 8.90 -2.48 23.14
C TYR A 501 8.57 -3.34 24.39
N TYR A 502 7.51 -4.15 24.34
CA TYR A 502 7.14 -5.02 25.47
C TYR A 502 8.07 -6.19 25.64
N THR A 503 8.61 -6.75 24.57
CA THR A 503 9.64 -7.81 24.67
C THR A 503 10.87 -7.29 25.39
N TYR A 504 11.40 -6.13 24.98
CA TYR A 504 12.56 -5.53 25.64
C TYR A 504 12.24 -5.06 27.06
N SER A 505 11.08 -4.44 27.28
CA SER A 505 10.66 -4.00 28.62
C SER A 505 10.48 -5.19 29.57
N GLY A 506 9.85 -6.26 29.10
CA GLY A 506 9.69 -7.50 29.85
C GLY A 506 11.03 -8.14 30.19
N LEU A 507 11.94 -8.24 29.21
CA LEU A 507 13.27 -8.80 29.40
C LEU A 507 14.12 -7.97 30.38
N ILE A 508 14.12 -6.64 30.22
CA ILE A 508 14.83 -5.73 31.12
C ILE A 508 14.28 -5.86 32.55
N GLY A 509 12.95 -5.86 32.71
CA GLY A 509 12.30 -6.02 34.00
C GLY A 509 12.60 -7.37 34.62
N PHE A 510 12.60 -8.46 33.85
CA PHE A 510 12.97 -9.79 34.29
C PHE A 510 14.42 -9.84 34.78
N LEU A 511 15.37 -9.32 34.00
CA LEU A 511 16.80 -9.28 34.39
C LEU A 511 17.02 -8.42 35.64
N ALA A 512 16.35 -7.26 35.74
CA ALA A 512 16.42 -6.39 36.90
C ALA A 512 15.90 -7.09 38.18
N ALA A 513 14.70 -7.69 38.09
CA ALA A 513 14.12 -8.41 39.20
C ALA A 513 14.97 -9.61 39.62
N GLY A 514 15.52 -10.36 38.65
CA GLY A 514 16.43 -11.49 38.88
C GLY A 514 17.72 -11.09 39.58
N ALA A 515 18.40 -10.04 39.10
CA ALA A 515 19.61 -9.54 39.72
C ALA A 515 19.37 -9.05 41.16
N LEU A 516 18.29 -8.33 41.41
CA LEU A 516 17.91 -7.90 42.76
C LEU A 516 17.54 -9.07 43.67
N ARG A 517 16.92 -10.11 43.11
CA ARG A 517 16.56 -11.33 43.84
C ARG A 517 17.81 -12.11 44.29
N LEU A 518 18.80 -12.27 43.41
CA LEU A 518 20.07 -12.92 43.71
C LEU A 518 20.83 -12.17 44.79
N ARG A 519 20.94 -10.83 44.71
CA ARG A 519 21.56 -10.00 45.77
C ARG A 519 20.87 -10.12 47.11
N SER A 520 19.56 -10.38 47.13
CA SER A 520 18.81 -10.57 48.37
C SER A 520 19.04 -11.94 49.01
N GLY A 521 19.51 -12.92 48.22
CA GLY A 521 19.88 -14.27 48.72
C GLY A 521 21.25 -14.30 49.40
N ASN A 522 22.22 -13.58 48.84
CA ASN A 522 23.62 -13.61 49.34
C ASN A 522 23.85 -12.85 50.67
N LYS A 523 22.89 -12.03 51.14
CA LYS A 523 23.00 -11.34 52.43
C LYS A 523 22.65 -12.22 53.65
N VAL A 524 22.10 -13.41 53.43
CA VAL A 524 21.73 -14.33 54.54
C VAL A 524 22.87 -15.28 54.91
N GLY A 525 23.95 -15.38 54.09
CA GLY A 525 25.08 -16.30 54.32
C GLY A 525 26.29 -15.74 55.08
N SER A 526 26.29 -14.42 55.46
CA SER A 526 27.46 -13.79 56.07
C SER A 526 27.31 -13.34 57.53
N SER A 527 26.23 -13.74 58.22
CA SER A 527 26.03 -13.42 59.65
C SER A 527 26.00 -14.64 60.57
N GLY A 528 26.90 -15.55 60.35
CA GLY A 528 26.99 -16.72 61.20
C GLY A 528 28.45 -17.18 61.44
N TYR A 529 29.26 -16.34 62.11
CA TYR A 529 30.44 -16.72 62.90
C TYR A 529 30.97 -15.46 63.62
N LYS A 530 30.44 -15.22 64.78
CA LYS A 530 31.14 -14.63 65.90
C LYS A 530 30.52 -15.16 67.19
#